data_1d7cda43b26f9f03165cd86bda103614
#
_entry.id   1d7cda43b26f9f03165cd86bda103614
#
_cell.length_a   1.000
_cell.length_b   1.000
_cell.length_c   1.000
_cell.angle_alpha   90.00
_cell.angle_beta   90.00
_cell.angle_gamma   90.00
#
_symmetry.space_group_name_H-M   'P 1'
#
loop_
_entity.id
_entity.type
_entity.pdbx_description
1 polymer ?
#
loop_
_entity_poly.entity_id
_entity_poly.type
_entity_poly.pdbx_seq_one_letter_code
_entity_poly.pdbx_strand_id
1 'polypeptide(L)'
;MRILVIGSGAREHAIIKALHTDPRVTALYALPGNAGMAEAICLPGDPMDNALVVQQALEERIDFCIVTPDDPLANGLVDALEAAGVACFGPTQAAAQIEASKVFAKELMRKYGIPTAGFAVAHSFDEGMKALQSMPCPVVVKADGLAKGKGVL
;
A
#
# COMPACT_ATOMS: atom_id res chain seq x y z
N MET A 1 6.88 -14.52 18.45
CA MET A 1 7.05 -14.01 17.05
C MET A 1 7.62 -12.60 17.10
N ARG A 2 8.60 -12.32 16.26
CA ARG A 2 9.17 -10.99 16.02
C ARG A 2 8.43 -10.40 14.81
N ILE A 3 7.73 -9.29 14.99
CA ILE A 3 6.88 -8.71 13.95
C ILE A 3 7.39 -7.33 13.56
N LEU A 4 7.49 -7.06 12.27
CA LEU A 4 7.79 -5.75 11.70
C LEU A 4 6.53 -5.15 11.08
N VAL A 5 6.18 -3.93 11.46
CA VAL A 5 5.09 -3.15 10.87
C VAL A 5 5.67 -2.02 10.03
N ILE A 6 5.34 -2.00 8.74
CA ILE A 6 5.81 -0.97 7.81
C ILE A 6 4.88 0.23 7.86
N GLY A 7 5.45 1.41 8.10
CA GLY A 7 4.75 2.68 8.09
C GLY A 7 4.89 3.47 9.40
N SER A 8 4.30 4.66 9.44
CA SER A 8 4.44 5.62 10.55
C SER A 8 3.12 6.28 10.95
N GLY A 9 2.01 5.87 10.36
CA GLY A 9 0.70 6.49 10.54
C GLY A 9 -0.08 5.96 11.76
N ALA A 10 -1.27 6.50 11.94
CA ALA A 10 -2.18 6.10 13.01
C ALA A 10 -2.67 4.65 12.88
N ARG A 11 -2.83 4.16 11.65
CA ARG A 11 -3.21 2.78 11.35
C ARG A 11 -2.15 1.80 11.86
N GLU A 12 -0.89 2.03 11.53
CA GLU A 12 0.24 1.22 11.97
C GLU A 12 0.41 1.27 13.49
N HIS A 13 0.24 2.44 14.09
CA HIS A 13 0.27 2.59 15.54
C HIS A 13 -0.84 1.78 16.24
N ALA A 14 -2.07 1.79 15.70
CA ALA A 14 -3.17 0.99 16.23
C ALA A 14 -2.88 -0.52 16.12
N ILE A 15 -2.29 -0.97 15.00
CA ILE A 15 -1.86 -2.36 14.80
C ILE A 15 -0.81 -2.75 15.85
N ILE A 16 0.21 -1.93 16.07
CA ILE A 16 1.26 -2.16 17.09
C ILE A 16 0.65 -2.30 18.47
N LYS A 17 -0.26 -1.40 18.86
CA LYS A 17 -0.94 -1.49 20.16
C LYS A 17 -1.75 -2.78 20.32
N ALA A 18 -2.44 -3.21 19.28
CA ALA A 18 -3.20 -4.45 19.30
C ALA A 18 -2.28 -5.68 19.42
N LEU A 19 -1.18 -5.69 18.68
CA LEU A 19 -0.21 -6.80 18.70
C LEU A 19 0.55 -6.88 20.02
N HIS A 20 0.84 -5.75 20.67
CA HIS A 20 1.57 -5.71 21.94
C HIS A 20 0.87 -6.51 23.05
N THR A 21 -0.42 -6.65 23.00
CA THR A 21 -1.20 -7.42 23.99
C THR A 21 -1.23 -8.93 23.73
N ASP A 22 -0.74 -9.40 22.59
CA ASP A 22 -0.74 -10.82 22.24
C ASP A 22 0.51 -11.52 22.79
N PRO A 23 0.35 -12.52 23.68
CA PRO A 23 1.49 -13.20 24.31
C PRO A 23 2.40 -13.99 23.33
N ARG A 24 1.96 -14.21 22.10
CA ARG A 24 2.76 -14.84 21.05
C ARG A 24 3.77 -13.87 20.43
N VAL A 25 3.59 -12.57 20.62
CA VAL A 25 4.48 -11.53 20.12
C VAL A 25 5.60 -11.29 21.14
N THR A 26 6.81 -11.55 20.73
CA THR A 26 8.00 -11.46 21.60
C THR A 26 8.80 -10.18 21.36
N ALA A 27 8.66 -9.55 20.19
CA ALA A 27 9.22 -8.24 19.87
C ALA A 27 8.42 -7.58 18.75
N LEU A 28 8.25 -6.27 18.83
CA LEU A 28 7.60 -5.44 17.83
C LEU A 28 8.59 -4.42 17.26
N TYR A 29 8.56 -4.27 15.97
CA TYR A 29 9.36 -3.30 15.22
C TYR A 29 8.44 -2.46 14.34
N ALA A 30 8.85 -1.24 14.05
CA ALA A 30 8.19 -0.35 13.10
C ALA A 30 9.23 0.28 12.17
N LEU A 31 8.95 0.37 10.87
CA LEU A 31 9.83 1.06 9.90
C LEU A 31 8.99 2.03 9.04
N PRO A 32 9.26 3.34 9.12
CA PRO A 32 10.17 3.99 10.06
C PRO A 32 9.57 4.13 11.47
N GLY A 33 8.27 3.90 11.66
CA GLY A 33 7.58 4.16 12.89
C GLY A 33 7.43 5.66 13.20
N ASN A 34 7.05 5.97 14.43
CA ASN A 34 7.00 7.34 14.96
C ASN A 34 7.21 7.36 16.48
N ALA A 35 7.47 8.54 17.03
CA ALA A 35 7.76 8.71 18.45
C ALA A 35 6.62 8.28 19.42
N GLY A 36 5.39 8.11 18.93
CA GLY A 36 4.26 7.63 19.73
C GLY A 36 4.17 6.11 19.83
N MET A 37 4.94 5.35 19.06
CA MET A 37 4.94 3.88 19.04
C MET A 37 5.86 3.31 20.11
N ALA A 38 5.59 3.62 21.40
CA ALA A 38 6.43 3.22 22.52
C ALA A 38 6.53 1.69 22.73
N GLU A 39 5.59 0.95 22.17
CA GLU A 39 5.53 -0.52 22.26
C GLU A 39 6.41 -1.22 21.20
N ALA A 40 7.00 -0.46 20.25
CA ALA A 40 7.82 -0.99 19.17
C ALA A 40 9.20 -0.34 19.12
N ILE A 41 10.17 -1.09 18.63
CA ILE A 41 11.49 -0.56 18.26
C ILE A 41 11.36 0.08 16.87
N CYS A 42 11.52 1.39 16.77
CA CYS A 42 11.50 2.08 15.49
C CYS A 42 12.86 1.92 14.79
N LEU A 43 12.83 1.32 13.61
CA LEU A 43 14.01 1.15 12.75
C LEU A 43 14.10 2.33 11.77
N PRO A 44 15.26 2.96 11.60
CA PRO A 44 15.39 4.05 10.64
C PRO A 44 15.38 3.50 9.21
N GLY A 45 14.76 4.21 8.29
CA GLY A 45 14.78 3.85 6.88
C GLY A 45 13.61 4.40 6.08
N ASP A 46 13.75 4.30 4.76
CA ASP A 46 12.67 4.60 3.82
C ASP A 46 11.93 3.30 3.50
N PRO A 47 10.61 3.21 3.76
CA PRO A 47 9.82 2.03 3.40
C PRO A 47 9.75 1.78 1.88
N MET A 48 10.19 2.73 1.06
CA MET A 48 10.31 2.57 -0.39
C MET A 48 11.62 1.90 -0.83
N ASP A 49 12.60 1.79 0.05
CA ASP A 49 13.85 1.06 -0.21
C ASP A 49 13.67 -0.42 0.18
N ASN A 50 13.16 -1.22 -0.77
CA ASN A 50 12.91 -2.64 -0.56
C ASN A 50 14.15 -3.40 -0.09
N ALA A 51 15.35 -3.06 -0.58
CA ALA A 51 16.59 -3.73 -0.22
C ALA A 51 16.95 -3.47 1.24
N LEU A 52 16.84 -2.22 1.69
CA LEU A 52 17.07 -1.83 3.08
C LEU A 52 16.06 -2.53 4.01
N VAL A 53 14.77 -2.54 3.66
CA VAL A 53 13.74 -3.17 4.48
C VAL A 53 13.99 -4.67 4.62
N VAL A 54 14.32 -5.36 3.53
CA VAL A 54 14.66 -6.79 3.54
C VAL A 54 15.90 -7.05 4.41
N GLN A 55 16.95 -6.23 4.25
CA GLN A 55 18.16 -6.36 5.07
C GLN A 55 17.84 -6.26 6.57
N GLN A 56 17.11 -5.23 6.98
CA GLN A 56 16.74 -5.03 8.38
C GLN A 56 15.84 -6.13 8.91
N ALA A 57 14.90 -6.63 8.08
CA ALA A 57 14.05 -7.76 8.47
C ALA A 57 14.86 -9.02 8.76
N LEU A 58 15.90 -9.30 7.97
CA LEU A 58 16.79 -10.44 8.17
C LEU A 58 17.71 -10.23 9.39
N GLU A 59 18.31 -9.06 9.54
CA GLU A 59 19.17 -8.70 10.68
C GLU A 59 18.42 -8.84 12.01
N GLU A 60 17.18 -8.34 12.06
CA GLU A 60 16.32 -8.41 13.24
C GLU A 60 15.57 -9.75 13.37
N ARG A 61 15.82 -10.70 12.47
CA ARG A 61 15.18 -12.04 12.47
C ARG A 61 13.66 -11.94 12.58
N ILE A 62 13.07 -11.12 11.71
CA ILE A 62 11.62 -10.92 11.66
C ILE A 62 10.95 -12.20 11.17
N ASP A 63 9.99 -12.70 11.94
CA ASP A 63 9.19 -13.87 11.57
C ASP A 63 8.04 -13.50 10.64
N PHE A 64 7.49 -12.27 10.81
CA PHE A 64 6.30 -11.83 10.08
C PHE A 64 6.32 -10.31 9.86
N CYS A 65 6.05 -9.88 8.65
CA CYS A 65 5.98 -8.46 8.29
C CYS A 65 4.54 -8.04 7.94
N ILE A 66 4.12 -6.87 8.40
CA ILE A 66 2.81 -6.28 8.08
C ILE A 66 3.07 -5.02 7.25
N VAL A 67 2.67 -5.06 5.98
CA VAL A 67 2.82 -3.95 5.04
C VAL A 67 1.45 -3.36 4.77
N THR A 68 1.20 -2.17 5.27
CA THR A 68 -0.12 -1.51 5.15
C THR A 68 -0.14 -0.26 4.26
N PRO A 69 0.96 0.50 4.08
CA PRO A 69 0.93 1.68 3.21
C PRO A 69 0.91 1.30 1.72
N ASP A 70 0.11 2.03 0.96
CA ASP A 70 -0.13 1.75 -0.46
C ASP A 70 1.14 1.87 -1.32
N ASP A 71 1.98 2.88 -1.06
CA ASP A 71 3.20 3.14 -1.83
C ASP A 71 4.19 1.95 -1.76
N PRO A 72 4.59 1.39 -0.58
CA PRO A 72 5.44 0.20 -0.49
C PRO A 72 4.80 -1.06 -1.11
N LEU A 73 3.48 -1.23 -0.99
CA LEU A 73 2.76 -2.34 -1.60
C LEU A 73 2.85 -2.27 -3.13
N ALA A 74 2.57 -1.10 -3.70
CA ALA A 74 2.70 -0.85 -5.14
C ALA A 74 4.14 -0.97 -5.65
N ASN A 75 5.13 -0.70 -4.76
CA ASN A 75 6.56 -0.86 -5.04
C ASN A 75 7.07 -2.31 -4.93
N GLY A 76 6.21 -3.28 -4.53
CA GLY A 76 6.54 -4.70 -4.48
C GLY A 76 7.32 -5.12 -3.23
N LEU A 77 7.18 -4.40 -2.12
CA LEU A 77 7.87 -4.73 -0.87
C LEU A 77 7.50 -6.13 -0.35
N VAL A 78 6.22 -6.54 -0.48
CA VAL A 78 5.77 -7.88 -0.07
C VAL A 78 6.50 -8.95 -0.87
N ASP A 79 6.55 -8.79 -2.20
CA ASP A 79 7.24 -9.74 -3.09
C ASP A 79 8.74 -9.87 -2.72
N ALA A 80 9.39 -8.75 -2.40
CA ALA A 80 10.79 -8.75 -2.00
C ALA A 80 11.04 -9.46 -0.65
N LEU A 81 10.18 -9.22 0.34
CA LEU A 81 10.28 -9.85 1.66
C LEU A 81 9.99 -11.35 1.59
N GLU A 82 8.95 -11.76 0.85
CA GLU A 82 8.62 -13.18 0.66
C GLU A 82 9.72 -13.93 -0.10
N ALA A 83 10.32 -13.31 -1.12
CA ALA A 83 11.47 -13.86 -1.82
C ALA A 83 12.70 -14.06 -0.90
N ALA A 84 12.83 -13.25 0.15
CA ALA A 84 13.85 -13.38 1.18
C ALA A 84 13.47 -14.36 2.32
N GLY A 85 12.28 -14.98 2.25
CA GLY A 85 11.80 -15.94 3.23
C GLY A 85 11.08 -15.34 4.44
N VAL A 86 10.74 -14.05 4.42
CA VAL A 86 9.97 -13.38 5.46
C VAL A 86 8.48 -13.43 5.10
N ALA A 87 7.67 -14.09 5.93
CA ALA A 87 6.23 -14.16 5.72
C ALA A 87 5.58 -12.78 5.87
N CYS A 88 4.60 -12.44 5.01
CA CYS A 88 4.00 -11.11 4.98
C CYS A 88 2.48 -11.13 5.07
N PHE A 89 1.94 -10.07 5.66
CA PHE A 89 0.57 -9.63 5.44
C PHE A 89 0.59 -8.39 4.54
N GLY A 90 -0.03 -8.52 3.38
CA GLY A 90 -0.16 -7.49 2.37
C GLY A 90 -0.34 -8.11 0.98
N PRO A 91 -0.91 -7.39 0.01
CA PRO A 91 -1.00 -7.87 -1.36
C PRO A 91 0.38 -7.85 -2.03
N THR A 92 0.59 -8.77 -2.97
CA THR A 92 1.72 -8.69 -3.91
C THR A 92 1.62 -7.43 -4.76
N GLN A 93 2.72 -7.03 -5.40
CA GLN A 93 2.75 -5.87 -6.31
C GLN A 93 1.66 -5.96 -7.39
N ALA A 94 1.47 -7.15 -7.96
CA ALA A 94 0.45 -7.40 -8.97
C ALA A 94 -0.98 -7.19 -8.42
N ALA A 95 -1.25 -7.64 -7.20
CA ALA A 95 -2.56 -7.45 -6.56
C ALA A 95 -2.77 -6.01 -6.10
N ALA A 96 -1.71 -5.32 -5.66
CA ALA A 96 -1.74 -3.92 -5.23
C ALA A 96 -2.14 -2.96 -6.38
N GLN A 97 -2.05 -3.38 -7.65
CA GLN A 97 -2.51 -2.60 -8.79
C GLN A 97 -4.00 -2.22 -8.71
N ILE A 98 -4.82 -2.99 -8.00
CA ILE A 98 -6.25 -2.66 -7.79
C ILE A 98 -6.40 -1.30 -7.09
N GLU A 99 -5.50 -0.96 -6.17
CA GLU A 99 -5.47 0.34 -5.47
C GLU A 99 -4.54 1.33 -6.17
N ALA A 100 -3.39 0.86 -6.67
CA ALA A 100 -2.36 1.71 -7.23
C ALA A 100 -2.75 2.35 -8.57
N SER A 101 -3.58 1.68 -9.39
CA SER A 101 -4.05 2.19 -10.69
C SER A 101 -5.57 2.16 -10.78
N LYS A 102 -6.16 3.33 -10.91
CA LYS A 102 -7.61 3.48 -11.12
C LYS A 102 -8.04 2.93 -12.47
N VAL A 103 -7.18 3.06 -13.48
CA VAL A 103 -7.41 2.51 -14.81
C VAL A 103 -7.44 0.99 -14.74
N PHE A 104 -6.42 0.37 -14.13
CA PHE A 104 -6.38 -1.07 -13.94
C PHE A 104 -7.62 -1.58 -13.20
N ALA A 105 -7.99 -0.96 -12.09
CA ALA A 105 -9.16 -1.36 -11.31
C ALA A 105 -10.46 -1.27 -12.13
N LYS A 106 -10.65 -0.17 -12.89
CA LYS A 106 -11.82 0.03 -13.73
C LYS A 106 -11.90 -0.99 -14.88
N GLU A 107 -10.76 -1.27 -15.53
CA GLU A 107 -10.68 -2.27 -16.59
C GLU A 107 -10.95 -3.69 -16.05
N LEU A 108 -10.44 -4.01 -14.86
CA LEU A 108 -10.70 -5.27 -14.19
C LEU A 108 -12.20 -5.42 -13.87
N MET A 109 -12.82 -4.39 -13.32
CA MET A 109 -14.25 -4.38 -13.01
C MET A 109 -15.08 -4.57 -14.28
N ARG A 110 -14.74 -3.89 -15.38
CA ARG A 110 -15.38 -4.05 -16.68
C ARG A 110 -15.25 -5.47 -17.21
N LYS A 111 -14.04 -6.04 -17.15
CA LYS A 111 -13.74 -7.38 -17.63
C LYS A 111 -14.56 -8.47 -16.93
N TYR A 112 -14.76 -8.32 -15.62
CA TYR A 112 -15.44 -9.32 -14.80
C TYR A 112 -16.90 -8.97 -14.46
N GLY A 113 -17.46 -7.92 -15.06
CA GLY A 113 -18.85 -7.51 -14.83
C GLY A 113 -19.13 -7.01 -13.41
N ILE A 114 -18.12 -6.49 -12.72
CA ILE A 114 -18.27 -5.93 -11.37
C ILE A 114 -18.93 -4.55 -11.49
N PRO A 115 -20.05 -4.31 -10.78
CA PRO A 115 -20.75 -3.03 -10.83
C PRO A 115 -19.84 -1.87 -10.44
N THR A 116 -19.79 -0.85 -11.32
CA THR A 116 -19.02 0.38 -11.08
C THR A 116 -19.61 1.52 -11.89
N ALA A 117 -19.36 2.77 -11.49
CA ALA A 117 -19.74 3.93 -12.28
C ALA A 117 -19.08 3.92 -13.66
N GLY A 118 -19.77 4.45 -14.66
CA GLY A 118 -19.23 4.65 -16.02
C GLY A 118 -17.91 5.41 -15.96
N PHE A 119 -16.99 5.09 -16.86
CA PHE A 119 -15.68 5.73 -16.90
C PHE A 119 -15.15 5.82 -18.33
N ALA A 120 -14.27 6.78 -18.57
CA ALA A 120 -13.44 6.88 -19.74
C ALA A 120 -11.98 7.09 -19.30
N VAL A 121 -11.04 6.57 -20.08
CA VAL A 121 -9.60 6.79 -19.89
C VAL A 121 -9.15 7.76 -20.97
N ALA A 122 -8.34 8.75 -20.59
CA ALA A 122 -7.79 9.73 -21.52
C ALA A 122 -6.30 9.90 -21.25
N HIS A 123 -5.50 9.85 -22.30
CA HIS A 123 -4.03 10.02 -22.25
C HIS A 123 -3.58 11.39 -22.77
N SER A 124 -4.54 12.22 -23.22
CA SER A 124 -4.28 13.57 -23.69
C SER A 124 -5.45 14.51 -23.35
N PHE A 125 -5.19 15.81 -23.41
CA PHE A 125 -6.23 16.83 -23.24
C PHE A 125 -7.39 16.66 -24.23
N ASP A 126 -7.06 16.41 -25.52
CA ASP A 126 -8.08 16.27 -26.56
C ASP A 126 -8.96 15.02 -26.36
N GLU A 127 -8.36 13.92 -25.92
CA GLU A 127 -9.12 12.71 -25.54
C GLU A 127 -10.03 12.97 -24.34
N GLY A 128 -9.53 13.67 -23.35
CA GLY A 128 -10.30 14.08 -22.18
C GLY A 128 -11.49 14.93 -22.55
N MET A 129 -11.30 15.94 -23.40
CA MET A 129 -12.38 16.80 -23.88
C MET A 129 -13.45 16.03 -24.68
N LYS A 130 -13.05 15.09 -25.53
CA LYS A 130 -14.00 14.21 -26.24
C LYS A 130 -14.79 13.32 -25.28
N ALA A 131 -14.12 12.75 -24.28
CA ALA A 131 -14.78 11.94 -23.26
C ALA A 131 -15.83 12.76 -22.48
N LEU A 132 -15.49 13.98 -22.05
CA LEU A 132 -16.39 14.87 -21.33
C LEU A 132 -17.65 15.22 -22.14
N GLN A 133 -17.52 15.40 -23.45
CA GLN A 133 -18.67 15.69 -24.34
C GLN A 133 -19.64 14.51 -24.45
N SER A 134 -19.17 13.29 -24.24
CA SER A 134 -19.96 12.05 -24.35
C SER A 134 -20.53 11.53 -23.04
N MET A 135 -20.07 12.07 -21.91
CA MET A 135 -20.49 11.61 -20.57
C MET A 135 -21.55 12.55 -19.98
N PRO A 136 -22.56 12.02 -19.25
CA PRO A 136 -23.52 12.85 -18.53
C PRO A 136 -22.83 13.58 -17.37
N CYS A 137 -23.07 14.86 -17.24
CA CYS A 137 -22.62 15.67 -16.11
C CYS A 137 -23.47 15.42 -14.85
N PRO A 138 -22.89 15.53 -13.62
CA PRO A 138 -21.51 15.89 -13.33
C PRO A 138 -20.53 14.70 -13.50
N VAL A 139 -19.29 15.00 -13.84
CA VAL A 139 -18.18 14.01 -13.94
C VAL A 139 -17.07 14.34 -12.94
N VAL A 140 -16.29 13.32 -12.57
CA VAL A 140 -15.13 13.46 -11.71
C VAL A 140 -13.89 13.08 -12.50
N VAL A 141 -12.96 14.02 -12.64
CA VAL A 141 -11.66 13.78 -13.28
C VAL A 141 -10.66 13.33 -12.21
N LYS A 142 -9.96 12.22 -12.47
CA LYS A 142 -8.99 11.65 -11.54
C LYS A 142 -7.68 11.38 -12.27
N ALA A 143 -6.57 11.77 -11.66
CA ALA A 143 -5.27 11.29 -12.10
C ALA A 143 -5.16 9.77 -11.82
N ASP A 144 -4.53 9.03 -12.75
CA ASP A 144 -4.17 7.64 -12.48
C ASP A 144 -2.95 7.58 -11.54
N GLY A 145 -2.81 6.45 -10.83
CA GLY A 145 -1.76 6.27 -9.82
C GLY A 145 -2.14 6.74 -8.41
N LEU A 146 -1.20 6.55 -7.48
CA LEU A 146 -1.32 6.95 -6.09
C LEU A 146 -1.13 8.47 -5.95
N ALA A 147 -2.14 9.18 -5.52
CA ALA A 147 -2.14 10.64 -5.41
C ALA A 147 -2.45 11.14 -3.99
N LYS A 148 -2.41 10.28 -2.98
CA LYS A 148 -2.63 10.61 -1.56
C LYS A 148 -3.89 11.46 -1.32
N GLY A 149 -4.97 11.15 -2.06
CA GLY A 149 -6.24 11.87 -1.98
C GLY A 149 -6.28 13.24 -2.69
N LYS A 150 -5.24 13.62 -3.44
CA LYS A 150 -5.11 14.96 -4.04
C LYS A 150 -5.29 15.00 -5.57
N GLY A 151 -5.38 13.88 -6.23
CA GLY A 151 -5.48 13.77 -7.71
C GLY A 151 -6.94 13.73 -8.22
N VAL A 152 -7.85 14.50 -7.64
CA VAL A 152 -9.28 14.49 -7.99
C VAL A 152 -9.78 15.93 -8.21
N LEU A 153 -10.46 16.16 -9.35
CA LEU A 153 -11.12 17.40 -9.74
C LEU A 153 -12.58 17.15 -10.03
#